data_b76ef1688e4ed079dccf17b3b7c58863
#
_entry.id   b76ef1688e4ed079dccf17b3b7c58863
#
_cell.length_a   1.000
_cell.length_b   1.000
_cell.length_c   1.000
_cell.angle_alpha   90.00
_cell.angle_beta   90.00
_cell.angle_gamma   90.00
#
_symmetry.space_group_name_H-M   'P 1'
#
loop_
_entity.id
_entity.type
_entity.pdbx_description
1 polymer ?
#
loop_
_entity_poly.entity_id
_entity_poly.type
_entity_poly.pdbx_seq_one_letter_code
_entity_poly.pdbx_strand_id
1 'polypeptide(L)'
;MKLIVGLGNPGTSYEDTRHNIGFMVVDKLAREIGTGSPVWEEDQKRNALVAKIGGVIIAKPMTFMNNSGIAVASLASYYKINKVDVWVIHDDIDLPIGKIRIRKGGGTGGHNGVDSIIKSLGNDAFIRVRLGIGRGKKEKVGEEKGDRERHRSVVDFVLSRFTQHEAGDLKKLIKHGTEAVRIALTKGLDKAMNRFN
;
A
#
# COMPACT_ATOMS: atom_id res chain seq x y z
N MET A 1 4.99 -0.11 -19.34
CA MET A 1 5.55 -0.76 -18.13
C MET A 1 4.81 -0.18 -16.93
N LYS A 2 4.49 -0.97 -15.88
CA LYS A 2 3.80 -0.49 -14.68
C LYS A 2 4.70 -0.63 -13.46
N LEU A 3 4.59 0.33 -12.52
CA LEU A 3 5.23 0.27 -11.21
C LEU A 3 4.16 0.00 -10.15
N ILE A 4 4.23 -1.16 -9.51
CA ILE A 4 3.33 -1.57 -8.43
C ILE A 4 4.07 -1.41 -7.11
N VAL A 5 3.62 -0.51 -6.27
CA VAL A 5 4.27 -0.18 -4.99
C VAL A 5 3.40 -0.66 -3.84
N GLY A 6 3.91 -1.53 -3.00
CA GLY A 6 3.36 -1.77 -1.67
C GLY A 6 3.95 -0.76 -0.70
N LEU A 7 3.11 -0.12 0.12
CA LEU A 7 3.59 0.74 1.20
C LEU A 7 3.78 -0.05 2.50
N GLY A 8 4.79 0.34 3.26
CA GLY A 8 5.17 -0.25 4.55
C GLY A 8 6.42 0.42 5.10
N ASN A 9 6.76 0.12 6.34
CA ASN A 9 8.02 0.51 6.98
C ASN A 9 9.01 -0.65 6.95
N PRO A 10 10.31 -0.41 6.70
CA PRO A 10 11.33 -1.43 6.74
C PRO A 10 11.65 -1.85 8.18
N GLY A 11 12.12 -3.08 8.34
CA GLY A 11 12.57 -3.66 9.61
C GLY A 11 11.55 -4.61 10.24
N THR A 12 12.09 -5.60 10.97
CA THR A 12 11.32 -6.71 11.57
C THR A 12 10.27 -6.26 12.57
N SER A 13 10.47 -5.12 13.22
CA SER A 13 9.50 -4.53 14.14
C SER A 13 8.18 -4.13 13.48
N TYR A 14 8.18 -3.90 12.16
CA TYR A 14 7.02 -3.42 11.41
C TYR A 14 6.37 -4.48 10.52
N GLU A 15 7.00 -5.65 10.31
CA GLU A 15 6.57 -6.66 9.32
C GLU A 15 5.10 -7.03 9.42
N ASP A 16 4.57 -7.20 10.65
CA ASP A 16 3.20 -7.63 10.89
C ASP A 16 2.25 -6.48 11.23
N THR A 17 2.69 -5.23 11.10
CA THR A 17 1.84 -4.08 11.43
C THR A 17 0.79 -3.83 10.35
N ARG A 18 -0.30 -3.17 10.74
CA ARG A 18 -1.38 -2.78 9.81
C ARG A 18 -0.87 -1.90 8.68
N HIS A 19 0.09 -1.03 8.97
CA HIS A 19 0.72 -0.12 8.01
C HIS A 19 1.55 -0.85 6.95
N ASN A 20 1.94 -2.11 7.21
CA ASN A 20 2.71 -2.94 6.28
C ASN A 20 1.83 -3.84 5.39
N ILE A 21 0.50 -3.70 5.42
CA ILE A 21 -0.40 -4.51 4.58
C ILE A 21 -0.08 -4.37 3.08
N GLY A 22 0.41 -3.20 2.65
CA GLY A 22 0.87 -2.99 1.28
C GLY A 22 2.04 -3.90 0.91
N PHE A 23 3.04 -4.04 1.79
CA PHE A 23 4.15 -4.98 1.61
C PHE A 23 3.66 -6.42 1.53
N MET A 24 2.76 -6.84 2.43
CA MET A 24 2.20 -8.20 2.45
C MET A 24 1.49 -8.55 1.13
N VAL A 25 0.76 -7.59 0.56
CA VAL A 25 0.04 -7.80 -0.71
C VAL A 25 1.02 -7.91 -1.88
N VAL A 26 2.04 -7.06 -1.97
CA VAL A 26 3.00 -7.12 -3.09
C VAL A 26 3.91 -8.34 -2.98
N ASP A 27 4.23 -8.82 -1.77
CA ASP A 27 4.95 -10.08 -1.58
C ASP A 27 4.15 -11.27 -2.12
N LYS A 28 2.84 -11.31 -1.82
CA LYS A 28 1.95 -12.34 -2.36
C LYS A 28 1.77 -12.19 -3.88
N LEU A 29 1.60 -10.97 -4.37
CA LEU A 29 1.48 -10.68 -5.80
C LEU A 29 2.69 -11.18 -6.58
N ALA A 30 3.90 -10.86 -6.11
CA ALA A 30 5.14 -11.24 -6.75
C ALA A 30 5.29 -12.78 -6.85
N ARG A 31 4.83 -13.52 -5.83
CA ARG A 31 4.79 -15.00 -5.86
C ARG A 31 3.78 -15.53 -6.88
N GLU A 32 2.60 -14.89 -7.00
CA GLU A 32 1.52 -15.38 -7.88
C GLU A 32 1.74 -15.08 -9.36
N ILE A 33 2.43 -13.99 -9.72
CA ILE A 33 2.67 -13.63 -11.12
C ILE A 33 4.05 -14.02 -11.61
N GLY A 34 4.96 -14.41 -10.71
CA GLY A 34 6.27 -14.96 -11.02
C GLY A 34 6.22 -16.48 -11.28
N THR A 35 7.29 -17.03 -11.82
CA THR A 35 7.47 -18.46 -12.06
C THR A 35 8.19 -19.18 -10.91
N GLY A 36 7.88 -18.81 -9.68
CA GLY A 36 8.54 -19.35 -8.47
C GLY A 36 8.62 -18.32 -7.36
N SER A 37 9.52 -18.53 -6.39
CA SER A 37 9.76 -17.53 -5.35
C SER A 37 10.28 -16.25 -5.96
N PRO A 38 9.67 -15.08 -5.67
CA PRO A 38 10.14 -13.83 -6.23
C PRO A 38 11.56 -13.53 -5.76
N VAL A 39 12.43 -13.19 -6.70
CA VAL A 39 13.76 -12.68 -6.37
C VAL A 39 13.61 -11.18 -6.13
N TRP A 40 13.70 -10.78 -4.87
CA TRP A 40 13.78 -9.38 -4.50
C TRP A 40 15.22 -8.90 -4.63
N GLU A 41 15.45 -7.93 -5.52
CA GLU A 41 16.73 -7.25 -5.70
C GLU A 41 16.74 -5.98 -4.85
N GLU A 42 17.79 -5.76 -4.08
CA GLU A 42 17.97 -4.52 -3.36
C GLU A 42 18.49 -3.43 -4.30
N ASP A 43 17.72 -2.39 -4.48
CA ASP A 43 18.10 -1.18 -5.20
C ASP A 43 18.51 -0.09 -4.19
N GLN A 44 19.75 -0.14 -3.74
CA GLN A 44 20.29 0.79 -2.75
C GLN A 44 20.23 2.25 -3.22
N LYS A 45 20.44 2.52 -4.52
CA LYS A 45 20.40 3.88 -5.07
C LYS A 45 19.00 4.49 -4.98
N ARG A 46 17.95 3.68 -4.98
CA ARG A 46 16.56 4.12 -4.94
C ARG A 46 15.86 3.75 -3.64
N ASN A 47 16.61 3.20 -2.68
CA ASN A 47 16.10 2.77 -1.38
C ASN A 47 14.83 1.90 -1.51
N ALA A 48 14.90 0.83 -2.28
CA ALA A 48 13.77 -0.06 -2.52
C ALA A 48 14.21 -1.51 -2.71
N LEU A 49 13.36 -2.45 -2.31
CA LEU A 49 13.38 -3.82 -2.84
C LEU A 49 12.53 -3.86 -4.10
N VAL A 50 13.04 -4.46 -5.16
CA VAL A 50 12.41 -4.50 -6.48
C VAL A 50 12.36 -5.92 -7.00
N ALA A 51 11.21 -6.33 -7.54
CA ALA A 51 11.05 -7.55 -8.32
C ALA A 51 10.55 -7.20 -9.74
N LYS A 52 11.23 -7.72 -10.77
CA LYS A 52 10.89 -7.49 -12.18
C LYS A 52 10.23 -8.73 -12.74
N ILE A 53 8.96 -8.64 -13.09
CA ILE A 53 8.17 -9.80 -13.52
C ILE A 53 7.28 -9.40 -14.70
N GLY A 54 7.45 -10.04 -15.87
CA GLY A 54 6.51 -9.92 -16.98
C GLY A 54 6.22 -8.48 -17.45
N GLY A 55 7.22 -7.59 -17.43
CA GLY A 55 7.05 -6.18 -17.80
C GLY A 55 6.43 -5.29 -16.72
N VAL A 56 6.26 -5.82 -15.50
CA VAL A 56 5.83 -5.11 -14.31
C VAL A 56 7.03 -4.98 -13.35
N ILE A 57 7.19 -3.81 -12.75
CA ILE A 57 8.10 -3.57 -11.64
C ILE A 57 7.26 -3.57 -10.36
N ILE A 58 7.55 -4.49 -9.45
CA ILE A 58 6.96 -4.51 -8.11
C ILE A 58 7.99 -3.95 -7.14
N ALA A 59 7.61 -3.05 -6.25
CA ALA A 59 8.54 -2.40 -5.35
C ALA A 59 8.01 -2.28 -3.92
N LYS A 60 8.93 -2.42 -2.98
CA LYS A 60 8.77 -2.05 -1.57
C LYS A 60 9.75 -0.93 -1.26
N PRO A 61 9.31 0.32 -1.03
CA PRO A 61 10.19 1.37 -0.55
C PRO A 61 10.85 0.96 0.77
N MET A 62 12.17 1.04 0.85
CA MET A 62 12.94 0.74 2.06
C MET A 62 13.24 2.02 2.85
N THR A 63 12.47 3.06 2.59
CA THR A 63 12.36 4.28 3.39
C THR A 63 11.28 4.12 4.44
N PHE A 64 11.30 4.93 5.50
CA PHE A 64 10.11 5.03 6.36
C PHE A 64 8.94 5.63 5.59
N MET A 65 7.71 5.36 6.06
CA MET A 65 6.45 5.68 5.38
C MET A 65 6.37 7.12 4.86
N ASN A 66 6.74 8.10 5.68
CA ASN A 66 6.72 9.52 5.34
C ASN A 66 7.73 9.92 4.23
N ASN A 67 8.64 9.05 3.86
CA ASN A 67 9.65 9.25 2.81
C ASN A 67 9.46 8.31 1.61
N SER A 68 8.37 7.52 1.56
CA SER A 68 8.10 6.55 0.49
C SER A 68 8.11 7.18 -0.90
N GLY A 69 7.69 8.44 -1.01
CA GLY A 69 7.64 9.17 -2.28
C GLY A 69 9.01 9.35 -2.92
N ILE A 70 10.08 9.48 -2.14
CA ILE A 70 11.46 9.62 -2.66
C ILE A 70 11.83 8.37 -3.48
N ALA A 71 11.62 7.19 -2.91
CA ALA A 71 11.89 5.92 -3.58
C ALA A 71 10.99 5.74 -4.81
N VAL A 72 9.70 6.01 -4.68
CA VAL A 72 8.73 5.86 -5.77
C VAL A 72 9.03 6.77 -6.94
N ALA A 73 9.32 8.05 -6.70
CA ALA A 73 9.67 9.00 -7.76
C ALA A 73 11.01 8.63 -8.44
N SER A 74 12.00 8.19 -7.67
CA SER A 74 13.28 7.72 -8.18
C SER A 74 13.12 6.48 -9.08
N LEU A 75 12.31 5.50 -8.66
CA LEU A 75 11.99 4.32 -9.46
C LEU A 75 11.23 4.68 -10.74
N ALA A 76 10.19 5.51 -10.63
CA ALA A 76 9.40 5.94 -11.78
C ALA A 76 10.25 6.67 -12.83
N SER A 77 11.16 7.54 -12.38
CA SER A 77 12.11 8.24 -13.24
C SER A 77 13.08 7.28 -13.94
N TYR A 78 13.70 6.39 -13.17
CA TYR A 78 14.71 5.45 -13.69
C TYR A 78 14.13 4.49 -14.73
N TYR A 79 12.95 3.93 -14.46
CA TYR A 79 12.29 3.01 -15.38
C TYR A 79 11.44 3.75 -16.44
N LYS A 80 11.47 5.08 -16.47
CA LYS A 80 10.69 5.93 -17.39
C LYS A 80 9.19 5.60 -17.37
N ILE A 81 8.63 5.39 -16.17
CA ILE A 81 7.23 5.02 -15.95
C ILE A 81 6.40 6.30 -15.78
N ASN A 82 5.33 6.42 -16.54
CA ASN A 82 4.38 7.53 -16.39
C ASN A 82 3.65 7.46 -15.04
N LYS A 83 3.34 8.60 -14.44
CA LYS A 83 2.68 8.68 -13.13
C LYS A 83 1.34 7.93 -13.10
N VAL A 84 0.60 7.90 -14.20
CA VAL A 84 -0.66 7.14 -14.35
C VAL A 84 -0.47 5.62 -14.33
N ASP A 85 0.76 5.14 -14.59
CA ASP A 85 1.14 3.73 -14.54
C ASP A 85 1.78 3.34 -13.19
N VAL A 86 1.86 4.27 -12.24
CA VAL A 86 2.22 4.00 -10.85
C VAL A 86 0.97 3.55 -10.10
N TRP A 87 1.05 2.41 -9.44
CA TRP A 87 -0.02 1.84 -8.64
C TRP A 87 0.46 1.68 -7.21
N VAL A 88 -0.27 2.22 -6.26
CA VAL A 88 0.10 2.25 -4.85
C VAL A 88 -0.90 1.44 -4.04
N ILE A 89 -0.41 0.47 -3.29
CA ILE A 89 -1.19 -0.41 -2.41
C ILE A 89 -0.89 0.02 -0.98
N HIS A 90 -1.92 0.40 -0.23
CA HIS A 90 -1.75 0.93 1.13
C HIS A 90 -2.96 0.63 2.02
N ASP A 91 -2.75 0.70 3.32
CA ASP A 91 -3.82 0.63 4.32
C ASP A 91 -4.72 1.86 4.29
N ASP A 92 -5.93 1.66 4.77
CA ASP A 92 -6.92 2.73 4.87
C ASP A 92 -7.80 2.54 6.11
N ILE A 93 -7.71 3.49 7.05
CA ILE A 93 -8.46 3.47 8.30
C ILE A 93 -9.94 3.82 8.13
N ASP A 94 -10.31 4.49 7.04
CA ASP A 94 -11.69 4.91 6.77
C ASP A 94 -12.53 3.80 6.11
N LEU A 95 -11.88 2.75 5.62
CA LEU A 95 -12.55 1.57 5.10
C LEU A 95 -12.66 0.50 6.18
N PRO A 96 -13.83 -0.15 6.32
CA PRO A 96 -13.97 -1.31 7.21
C PRO A 96 -12.92 -2.38 6.88
N ILE A 97 -12.51 -3.14 7.92
CA ILE A 97 -11.57 -4.23 7.73
C ILE A 97 -12.07 -5.23 6.67
N GLY A 98 -11.19 -5.65 5.78
CA GLY A 98 -11.53 -6.58 4.69
C GLY A 98 -12.13 -5.91 3.43
N LYS A 99 -12.50 -4.63 3.48
CA LYS A 99 -12.96 -3.89 2.29
C LYS A 99 -11.79 -3.38 1.46
N ILE A 100 -11.99 -3.35 0.15
CA ILE A 100 -11.02 -2.81 -0.81
C ILE A 100 -11.68 -1.71 -1.61
N ARG A 101 -10.92 -0.69 -1.95
CA ARG A 101 -11.31 0.31 -2.94
C ARG A 101 -10.17 0.62 -3.87
N ILE A 102 -10.45 0.59 -5.16
CA ILE A 102 -9.52 1.00 -6.21
C ILE A 102 -9.93 2.38 -6.68
N ARG A 103 -8.98 3.31 -6.76
CA ARG A 103 -9.25 4.69 -7.16
C ARG A 103 -8.09 5.26 -7.97
N LYS A 104 -8.39 6.06 -8.96
CA LYS A 104 -7.43 6.94 -9.62
C LYS A 104 -7.48 8.32 -8.97
N GLY A 105 -6.34 8.83 -8.57
CA GLY A 105 -6.23 10.16 -7.95
C GLY A 105 -6.86 10.28 -6.56
N GLY A 106 -6.99 11.50 -6.08
CA GLY A 106 -7.65 11.95 -4.84
C GLY A 106 -6.70 12.30 -3.69
N GLY A 107 -7.21 12.95 -2.66
CA GLY A 107 -6.44 13.44 -1.49
C GLY A 107 -5.77 12.32 -0.68
N THR A 108 -4.92 12.69 0.27
CA THR A 108 -4.08 11.76 1.05
C THR A 108 -4.86 10.88 2.01
N GLY A 109 -6.05 11.31 2.45
CA GLY A 109 -6.79 10.66 3.53
C GLY A 109 -6.02 10.62 4.86
N GLY A 110 -5.03 11.51 5.04
CA GLY A 110 -4.15 11.52 6.20
C GLY A 110 -3.05 10.45 6.17
N HIS A 111 -2.93 9.67 5.10
CA HIS A 111 -1.92 8.62 4.99
C HIS A 111 -0.56 9.20 4.58
N ASN A 112 0.43 9.17 5.49
CA ASN A 112 1.74 9.80 5.31
C ASN A 112 2.51 9.30 4.06
N GLY A 113 2.41 8.02 3.73
CA GLY A 113 3.07 7.47 2.54
C GLY A 113 2.45 7.97 1.23
N VAL A 114 1.12 8.08 1.20
CA VAL A 114 0.41 8.65 0.04
C VAL A 114 0.74 10.13 -0.12
N ASP A 115 0.77 10.88 0.97
CA ASP A 115 1.17 12.30 0.99
C ASP A 115 2.58 12.49 0.43
N SER A 116 3.52 11.67 0.92
CA SER A 116 4.91 11.67 0.43
C SER A 116 4.99 11.41 -1.08
N ILE A 117 4.20 10.45 -1.59
CA ILE A 117 4.18 10.12 -3.03
C ILE A 117 3.60 11.29 -3.84
N ILE A 118 2.50 11.89 -3.40
CA ILE A 118 1.89 13.05 -4.09
C ILE A 118 2.89 14.20 -4.18
N LYS A 119 3.57 14.52 -3.07
CA LYS A 119 4.61 15.56 -3.03
C LYS A 119 5.78 15.25 -3.97
N SER A 120 6.29 14.03 -3.95
CA SER A 120 7.46 13.65 -4.75
C SER A 120 7.15 13.50 -6.25
N LEU A 121 5.95 13.03 -6.63
CA LEU A 121 5.51 12.95 -8.01
C LEU A 121 4.96 14.29 -8.54
N GLY A 122 4.61 15.24 -7.66
CA GLY A 122 4.02 16.53 -8.00
C GLY A 122 2.55 16.46 -8.47
N ASN A 123 1.88 15.31 -8.32
CA ASN A 123 0.45 15.13 -8.57
C ASN A 123 -0.06 13.82 -7.95
N ASP A 124 -1.39 13.64 -7.98
CA ASP A 124 -2.10 12.48 -7.45
C ASP A 124 -2.62 11.51 -8.53
N ALA A 125 -2.16 11.63 -9.79
CA ALA A 125 -2.72 10.91 -10.94
C ALA A 125 -2.47 9.39 -10.96
N PHE A 126 -1.84 8.83 -9.93
CA PHE A 126 -1.56 7.40 -9.81
C PHE A 126 -2.79 6.60 -9.33
N ILE A 127 -2.76 5.29 -9.57
CA ILE A 127 -3.80 4.36 -9.11
C ILE A 127 -3.54 3.99 -7.66
N ARG A 128 -4.60 3.90 -6.86
CA ARG A 128 -4.55 3.44 -5.47
C ARG A 128 -5.41 2.22 -5.26
N VAL A 129 -4.85 1.22 -4.60
CA VAL A 129 -5.55 0.06 -4.06
C VAL A 129 -5.57 0.25 -2.54
N ARG A 130 -6.71 0.72 -2.04
CA ARG A 130 -6.94 1.04 -0.63
C ARG A 130 -7.44 -0.20 0.08
N LEU A 131 -6.71 -0.64 1.10
CA LEU A 131 -6.99 -1.84 1.88
C LEU A 131 -7.55 -1.45 3.25
N GLY A 132 -8.82 -1.71 3.48
CA GLY A 132 -9.50 -1.35 4.71
C GLY A 132 -8.95 -2.10 5.92
N ILE A 133 -8.43 -1.36 6.88
CA ILE A 133 -7.97 -1.87 8.18
C ILE A 133 -8.89 -1.47 9.34
N GLY A 134 -9.93 -0.63 9.04
CA GLY A 134 -10.83 -0.07 10.05
C GLY A 134 -10.14 0.95 10.96
N ARG A 135 -10.91 1.53 11.87
CA ARG A 135 -10.40 2.49 12.86
C ARG A 135 -10.13 1.88 14.24
N GLY A 136 -10.20 0.55 14.36
CA GLY A 136 -10.24 -0.13 15.65
C GLY A 136 -11.59 0.04 16.35
N LYS A 137 -11.74 -0.51 17.55
CA LYS A 137 -12.88 -0.16 18.41
C LYS A 137 -12.70 1.32 18.73
N LYS A 138 -13.73 2.14 18.44
CA LYS A 138 -13.82 3.46 19.04
C LYS A 138 -13.84 3.22 20.55
N GLU A 139 -12.71 3.38 21.23
CA GLU A 139 -12.82 3.78 22.63
C GLU A 139 -13.79 4.97 22.60
N LYS A 140 -14.76 4.99 23.52
CA LYS A 140 -15.62 6.15 23.72
C LYS A 140 -14.70 7.29 24.13
N VAL A 141 -14.08 7.91 23.14
CA VAL A 141 -13.26 9.09 23.32
C VAL A 141 -14.29 10.17 23.63
N GLY A 142 -14.33 10.62 24.87
CA GLY A 142 -15.05 11.81 25.22
C GLY A 142 -14.69 12.92 24.23
N GLU A 143 -15.61 13.79 23.92
CA GLU A 143 -15.55 14.81 22.86
C GLU A 143 -14.35 15.78 22.94
N GLU A 144 -13.47 15.65 23.94
CA GLU A 144 -12.41 16.61 24.30
C GLU A 144 -10.97 16.22 23.92
N LYS A 145 -10.72 15.10 23.20
CA LYS A 145 -9.34 14.81 22.76
C LYS A 145 -8.93 15.78 21.66
N GLY A 146 -7.89 16.58 21.92
CA GLY A 146 -7.29 17.50 20.97
C GLY A 146 -6.73 16.79 19.73
N ASP A 147 -6.53 17.52 18.63
CA ASP A 147 -6.06 16.96 17.34
C ASP A 147 -4.74 16.19 17.45
N ARG A 148 -3.85 16.58 18.37
CA ARG A 148 -2.59 15.88 18.63
C ARG A 148 -2.77 14.49 19.24
N GLU A 149 -3.73 14.31 20.15
CA GLU A 149 -4.03 13.01 20.76
C GLU A 149 -4.75 12.08 19.76
N ARG A 150 -5.65 12.63 18.94
CA ARG A 150 -6.29 11.88 17.84
C ARG A 150 -5.24 11.39 16.83
N HIS A 151 -4.29 12.25 16.46
CA HIS A 151 -3.21 11.88 15.55
C HIS A 151 -2.32 10.79 16.16
N ARG A 152 -1.92 10.92 17.43
CA ARG A 152 -1.11 9.90 18.13
C ARG A 152 -1.86 8.56 18.17
N SER A 153 -3.15 8.53 18.48
CA SER A 153 -3.94 7.30 18.50
C SER A 153 -4.05 6.62 17.14
N VAL A 154 -4.07 7.39 16.03
CA VAL A 154 -4.05 6.84 14.67
C VAL A 154 -2.70 6.23 14.35
N VAL A 155 -1.60 6.90 14.68
CA VAL A 155 -0.24 6.38 14.48
C VAL A 155 -0.04 5.08 15.25
N ASP A 156 -0.42 5.05 16.52
CA ASP A 156 -0.31 3.85 17.36
C ASP A 156 -1.15 2.69 16.77
N PHE A 157 -2.33 2.99 16.26
CA PHE A 157 -3.20 1.98 15.64
C PHE A 157 -2.59 1.39 14.36
N VAL A 158 -2.13 2.22 13.42
CA VAL A 158 -1.56 1.70 12.16
C VAL A 158 -0.23 0.97 12.38
N LEU A 159 0.52 1.31 13.42
CA LEU A 159 1.73 0.61 13.83
C LEU A 159 1.47 -0.61 14.72
N SER A 160 0.22 -0.86 15.12
CA SER A 160 -0.14 -2.07 15.85
C SER A 160 -0.27 -3.28 14.90
N ARG A 161 -0.13 -4.48 15.47
CA ARG A 161 -0.37 -5.74 14.74
C ARG A 161 -1.87 -6.02 14.63
N PHE A 162 -2.25 -6.82 13.64
CA PHE A 162 -3.58 -7.41 13.59
C PHE A 162 -3.75 -8.39 14.76
N THR A 163 -4.92 -8.38 15.38
CA THR A 163 -5.24 -9.31 16.47
C THR A 163 -5.51 -10.72 15.94
N GLN A 164 -5.48 -11.73 16.82
CA GLN A 164 -5.85 -13.10 16.43
C GLN A 164 -7.27 -13.20 15.88
N HIS A 165 -8.22 -12.40 16.41
CA HIS A 165 -9.60 -12.36 15.90
C HIS A 165 -9.69 -11.78 14.49
N GLU A 166 -8.74 -10.94 14.08
CA GLU A 166 -8.68 -10.34 12.74
C GLU A 166 -7.88 -11.17 11.73
N ALA A 167 -7.24 -12.27 12.17
CA ALA A 167 -6.37 -13.08 11.31
C ALA A 167 -7.08 -13.61 10.04
N GLY A 168 -8.35 -13.98 10.17
CA GLY A 168 -9.17 -14.40 9.05
C GLY A 168 -9.44 -13.28 8.03
N ASP A 169 -9.73 -12.08 8.54
CA ASP A 169 -9.96 -10.90 7.70
C ASP A 169 -8.68 -10.42 7.04
N LEU A 170 -7.55 -10.43 7.76
CA LEU A 170 -6.23 -10.14 7.20
C LEU A 170 -5.90 -11.07 6.02
N LYS A 171 -6.07 -12.39 6.21
CA LYS A 171 -5.83 -13.38 5.14
C LYS A 171 -6.70 -13.12 3.91
N LYS A 172 -7.98 -12.81 4.11
CA LYS A 172 -8.91 -12.44 3.03
C LYS A 172 -8.49 -11.13 2.36
N LEU A 173 -8.11 -10.12 3.14
CA LEU A 173 -7.71 -8.80 2.65
C LEU A 173 -6.46 -8.89 1.76
N ILE A 174 -5.44 -9.63 2.20
CA ILE A 174 -4.23 -9.89 1.40
C ILE A 174 -4.60 -10.63 0.10
N LYS A 175 -5.41 -11.70 0.20
CA LYS A 175 -5.86 -12.47 -0.98
C LYS A 175 -6.62 -11.59 -1.98
N HIS A 176 -7.61 -10.85 -1.51
CA HIS A 176 -8.44 -10.00 -2.37
C HIS A 176 -7.66 -8.80 -2.91
N GLY A 177 -6.76 -8.19 -2.12
CA GLY A 177 -5.88 -7.12 -2.59
C GLY A 177 -4.97 -7.58 -3.73
N THR A 178 -4.37 -8.76 -3.58
CA THR A 178 -3.57 -9.40 -4.63
C THR A 178 -4.41 -9.68 -5.88
N GLU A 179 -5.61 -10.26 -5.71
CA GLU A 179 -6.51 -10.57 -6.81
C GLU A 179 -6.97 -9.30 -7.55
N ALA A 180 -7.25 -8.21 -6.81
CA ALA A 180 -7.65 -6.93 -7.38
C ALA A 180 -6.58 -6.36 -8.31
N VAL A 181 -5.32 -6.37 -7.85
CA VAL A 181 -4.18 -5.93 -8.68
C VAL A 181 -4.00 -6.85 -9.89
N ARG A 182 -4.05 -8.17 -9.71
CA ARG A 182 -3.90 -9.14 -10.79
C ARG A 182 -4.99 -8.98 -11.86
N ILE A 183 -6.26 -8.81 -11.46
CA ILE A 183 -7.36 -8.55 -12.40
C ILE A 183 -7.15 -7.23 -13.14
N ALA A 184 -6.74 -6.18 -12.43
CA ALA A 184 -6.46 -4.89 -13.06
C ALA A 184 -5.32 -4.97 -14.07
N LEU A 185 -4.29 -5.78 -13.81
CA LEU A 185 -3.19 -6.02 -14.75
C LEU A 185 -3.61 -6.83 -15.99
N THR A 186 -4.44 -7.86 -15.81
CA THR A 186 -4.76 -8.83 -16.87
C THR A 186 -6.05 -8.53 -17.62
N LYS A 187 -7.05 -7.93 -16.95
CA LYS A 187 -8.40 -7.69 -17.49
C LYS A 187 -8.78 -6.22 -17.57
N GLY A 188 -7.91 -5.33 -17.09
CA GLY A 188 -8.10 -3.88 -17.07
C GLY A 188 -8.65 -3.35 -15.74
N LEU A 189 -8.35 -2.06 -15.51
CA LEU A 189 -8.66 -1.36 -14.25
C LEU A 189 -10.16 -1.32 -13.97
N ASP A 190 -10.99 -1.03 -14.98
CA ASP A 190 -12.45 -0.91 -14.83
C ASP A 190 -13.08 -2.22 -14.34
N LYS A 191 -12.63 -3.37 -14.86
CA LYS A 191 -13.11 -4.68 -14.39
C LYS A 191 -12.74 -4.94 -12.93
N ALA A 192 -11.56 -4.52 -12.51
CA ALA A 192 -11.15 -4.62 -11.12
C ALA A 192 -11.98 -3.68 -10.23
N MET A 193 -12.18 -2.42 -10.66
CA MET A 193 -13.01 -1.46 -9.93
C MET A 193 -14.46 -1.93 -9.77
N ASN A 194 -15.07 -2.44 -10.83
CA ASN A 194 -16.45 -2.95 -10.78
C ASN A 194 -16.61 -4.15 -9.84
N ARG A 195 -15.55 -4.95 -9.65
CA ARG A 195 -15.61 -6.13 -8.79
C ARG A 195 -15.31 -5.83 -7.31
N PHE A 196 -14.45 -4.86 -7.02
CA PHE A 196 -13.94 -4.65 -5.66
C PHE A 196 -14.43 -3.36 -5.00
N ASN A 197 -14.95 -2.39 -5.74
CA ASN A 197 -15.56 -1.16 -5.20
C ASN A 197 -17.01 -1.39 -4.80
#